data_d6b6a66d7c3ab00816e22870106547a8
#
_entry.id   d6b6a66d7c3ab00816e22870106547a8
#
_cell.length_a   1.000
_cell.length_b   1.000
_cell.length_c   1.000
_cell.angle_alpha   90.00
_cell.angle_beta   90.00
_cell.angle_gamma   90.00
#
_symmetry.space_group_name_H-M   'P 1'
#
loop_
_entity.id
_entity.type
_entity.pdbx_description
1 polymer ?
#
loop_
_entity_poly.entity_id
_entity_poly.type
_entity_poly.pdbx_seq_one_letter_code
_entity_poly.pdbx_strand_id
1 'polypeptide(L)' 'MKIDLHGFTYKKVKDILPEWLITNYNNGIDDFEIITGNSEQMKQVVKSICSENGFRAEDDWNGNSGSLLVTINRL' A
#
# COMPACT_ATOMS: atom_id res chain seq x y z
N MET A 1 1.68 4.90 -9.83
CA MET A 1 1.12 5.75 -8.74
C MET A 1 1.82 5.41 -7.44
N LYS A 2 2.23 6.39 -6.69
CA LYS A 2 3.08 6.21 -5.51
C LYS A 2 2.54 7.06 -4.36
N ILE A 3 2.59 6.52 -3.15
CA ILE A 3 2.31 7.27 -1.93
C ILE A 3 3.40 6.98 -0.90
N ASP A 4 3.85 8.01 -0.20
CA ASP A 4 4.87 7.88 0.84
C ASP A 4 4.20 8.00 2.20
N LEU A 5 4.19 6.88 2.94
CA LEU A 5 3.60 6.79 4.28
C LEU A 5 4.66 6.80 5.38
N HIS A 6 5.90 6.97 5.00
CA HIS A 6 7.01 7.05 5.95
C HIS A 6 6.75 8.16 6.98
N GLY A 7 6.80 7.83 8.23
CA GLY A 7 6.56 8.79 9.30
C GLY A 7 5.09 9.01 9.67
N PHE A 8 4.15 8.42 8.96
CA PHE A 8 2.73 8.50 9.32
C PHE A 8 2.43 7.56 10.48
N THR A 9 1.43 7.94 11.29
CA THR A 9 0.93 7.04 12.33
C THR A 9 0.10 5.93 11.67
N TYR A 10 -0.02 4.79 12.36
CA TYR A 10 -0.84 3.69 11.86
C TYR A 10 -2.32 4.10 11.72
N LYS A 11 -2.79 4.90 12.67
CA LYS A 11 -4.16 5.41 12.62
C LYS A 11 -4.40 6.24 11.37
N LYS A 12 -3.46 7.13 11.04
CA LYS A 12 -3.56 7.97 9.85
C LYS A 12 -3.58 7.12 8.58
N VAL A 13 -2.72 6.11 8.52
CA VAL A 13 -2.66 5.20 7.37
C VAL A 13 -3.99 4.46 7.22
N LYS A 14 -4.56 3.97 8.32
CA LYS A 14 -5.86 3.28 8.28
C LYS A 14 -6.99 4.19 7.81
N ASP A 15 -6.87 5.49 8.07
CA ASP A 15 -7.89 6.46 7.66
C ASP A 15 -7.79 6.81 6.18
N ILE A 16 -6.58 6.98 5.64
CA ILE A 16 -6.39 7.53 4.30
C ILE A 16 -6.14 6.49 3.22
N LEU A 17 -5.48 5.38 3.55
CA LEU A 17 -5.02 4.44 2.54
C LEU A 17 -6.15 3.73 1.79
N PRO A 18 -7.21 3.23 2.46
CA PRO A 18 -8.30 2.57 1.72
C PRO A 18 -8.92 3.48 0.67
N GLU A 19 -9.21 4.72 1.04
CA GLU A 19 -9.81 5.69 0.12
C GLU A 19 -8.87 6.02 -1.02
N TRP A 20 -7.59 6.21 -0.73
CA TRP A 20 -6.58 6.50 -1.76
C TRP A 20 -6.50 5.36 -2.79
N LEU A 21 -6.47 4.12 -2.32
CA LEU A 21 -6.42 2.95 -3.21
C LEU A 21 -7.65 2.88 -4.10
N ILE A 22 -8.84 2.98 -3.51
CA ILE A 22 -10.09 2.82 -4.24
C ILE A 22 -10.30 3.96 -5.21
N THR A 23 -10.05 5.19 -4.80
CA THR A 23 -10.22 6.36 -5.67
C THR A 23 -9.32 6.26 -6.89
N ASN A 24 -8.05 5.90 -6.69
CA ASN A 24 -7.11 5.81 -7.81
C ASN A 24 -7.40 4.61 -8.70
N TYR A 25 -7.84 3.50 -8.12
CA TYR A 25 -8.26 2.35 -8.91
C TYR A 25 -9.45 2.71 -9.80
N ASN A 26 -10.43 3.44 -9.27
CA ASN A 26 -11.59 3.88 -10.04
C ASN A 26 -11.20 4.85 -11.16
N ASN A 27 -10.06 5.52 -11.03
CA ASN A 27 -9.52 6.40 -12.07
C ASN A 27 -8.63 5.67 -13.08
N GLY A 28 -8.61 4.34 -13.06
CA GLY A 28 -7.88 3.53 -14.03
C GLY A 28 -6.48 3.12 -13.62
N ILE A 29 -6.07 3.42 -12.40
CA ILE A 29 -4.74 3.01 -11.89
C ILE A 29 -4.88 1.63 -11.27
N ASP A 30 -4.08 0.66 -11.72
CA ASP A 30 -4.15 -0.71 -11.21
C ASP A 30 -2.84 -1.21 -10.60
N ASP A 31 -1.81 -0.38 -10.54
CA ASP A 31 -0.58 -0.70 -9.84
C ASP A 31 -0.10 0.50 -9.03
N PHE A 32 0.40 0.22 -7.83
CA PHE A 32 0.79 1.25 -6.88
C PHE A 32 2.09 0.87 -6.21
N GLU A 33 2.83 1.89 -5.78
CA GLU A 33 3.98 1.70 -4.90
C GLU A 33 3.70 2.44 -3.60
N ILE A 34 3.85 1.76 -2.47
CA ILE A 34 3.60 2.35 -1.15
C ILE A 34 4.91 2.35 -0.38
N ILE A 35 5.42 3.53 -0.08
CA ILE A 35 6.67 3.68 0.67
C ILE A 35 6.33 3.65 2.16
N THR A 36 6.83 2.63 2.85
CA THR A 36 6.56 2.41 4.27
C THR A 36 7.76 2.76 5.15
N GLY A 37 8.94 2.96 4.55
CA GLY A 37 10.19 2.91 5.28
C GLY A 37 10.50 1.47 5.68
N ASN A 38 11.49 1.29 6.56
CA ASN A 38 11.92 -0.05 6.97
C ASN A 38 11.12 -0.63 8.15
N SER A 39 9.94 -0.07 8.42
CA SER A 39 9.10 -0.54 9.52
C SER A 39 8.33 -1.79 9.13
N GLU A 40 8.66 -2.92 9.74
CA GLU A 40 7.92 -4.17 9.52
C GLU A 40 6.47 -4.03 9.96
N GLN A 41 6.22 -3.31 11.05
CA GLN A 41 4.86 -3.11 11.53
C GLN A 41 4.03 -2.28 10.56
N MET A 42 4.60 -1.22 9.99
CA MET A 42 3.91 -0.43 8.98
C MET A 42 3.60 -1.28 7.75
N LYS A 43 4.54 -2.14 7.33
CA LYS A 43 4.32 -3.05 6.21
C LYS A 43 3.14 -3.99 6.48
N GLN A 44 3.05 -4.53 7.70
CA GLN A 44 1.94 -5.41 8.07
C GLN A 44 0.60 -4.66 8.06
N VAL A 45 0.58 -3.44 8.57
CA VAL A 45 -0.63 -2.60 8.54
C VAL A 45 -1.06 -2.35 7.10
N VAL A 46 -0.14 -1.98 6.23
CA VAL A 46 -0.44 -1.71 4.82
C VAL A 46 -0.93 -2.97 4.11
N LYS A 47 -0.26 -4.11 4.34
CA LYS A 47 -0.68 -5.38 3.73
C LYS A 47 -2.09 -5.77 4.16
N SER A 48 -2.44 -5.58 5.43
CA SER A 48 -3.79 -5.87 5.93
C SER A 48 -4.84 -4.99 5.25
N ILE A 49 -4.57 -3.68 5.15
CA ILE A 49 -5.49 -2.75 4.51
C ILE A 49 -5.69 -3.11 3.03
N CYS A 50 -4.61 -3.41 2.32
CA CYS A 50 -4.69 -3.80 0.92
C CYS A 50 -5.53 -5.06 0.75
N SER A 51 -5.27 -6.08 1.55
CA SER A 51 -6.01 -7.34 1.49
C SER A 51 -7.50 -7.15 1.76
N GLU A 52 -7.84 -6.33 2.76
CA GLU A 52 -9.23 -6.05 3.12
C GLU A 52 -9.99 -5.34 2.00
N ASN A 53 -9.28 -4.64 1.12
CA ASN A 53 -9.89 -3.86 0.05
C ASN A 53 -9.70 -4.48 -1.33
N GLY A 54 -9.28 -5.75 -1.39
CA GLY A 54 -9.17 -6.47 -2.66
C GLY A 54 -7.89 -6.22 -3.43
N PHE A 55 -6.85 -5.74 -2.76
CA PHE A 55 -5.54 -5.50 -3.35
C PHE A 55 -4.52 -6.48 -2.80
N ARG A 56 -3.46 -6.71 -3.56
CA ARG A 56 -2.36 -7.57 -3.19
C ARG A 56 -1.10 -6.73 -3.01
N ALA A 57 -0.48 -6.83 -1.85
CA ALA A 57 0.75 -6.10 -1.53
C ALA A 57 1.90 -7.08 -1.41
N GLU A 58 3.00 -6.79 -2.10
CA GLU A 58 4.20 -7.62 -2.11
C GLU A 58 5.42 -6.76 -1.86
N ASP A 59 6.48 -7.39 -1.35
CA ASP A 59 7.76 -6.72 -1.18
C ASP A 59 8.34 -6.33 -2.53
N ASP A 60 9.08 -5.23 -2.56
CA ASP A 60 9.72 -4.76 -3.79
C ASP A 60 10.88 -5.66 -4.15
N TRP A 61 10.78 -6.34 -5.29
CA TRP A 61 11.79 -7.27 -5.79
C TRP A 61 13.10 -6.61 -6.18
N ASN A 62 13.11 -5.29 -6.37
CA ASN A 62 14.29 -4.56 -6.79
C ASN A 62 15.20 -4.17 -5.62
N GLY A 63 14.95 -4.76 -4.45
CA GLY A 63 15.81 -4.56 -3.30
C GLY A 63 15.50 -3.33 -2.47
N ASN A 64 14.43 -2.63 -2.77
CA ASN A 64 13.99 -1.50 -1.95
C ASN A 64 13.17 -2.00 -0.78
N SER A 65 13.82 -2.22 0.37
CA SER A 65 13.17 -2.76 1.55
C SER A 65 12.21 -1.79 2.21
N GLY A 66 12.17 -0.54 1.74
CA GLY A 66 11.29 0.50 2.29
C GLY A 66 9.98 0.65 1.55
N SER A 67 9.66 -0.20 0.58
CA SER A 67 8.40 -0.06 -0.15
C SER A 67 7.75 -1.39 -0.47
N LEU A 68 6.44 -1.30 -0.77
CA LEU A 68 5.61 -2.43 -1.19
C LEU A 68 5.02 -2.12 -2.57
N LEU A 69 4.91 -3.15 -3.40
CA LEU A 69 4.25 -3.08 -4.69
C LEU A 69 2.83 -3.63 -4.53
N VAL A 70 1.85 -2.88 -4.98
CA VAL A 70 0.44 -3.20 -4.77
C VAL A 70 -0.28 -3.25 -6.11
N THR A 71 -1.02 -4.34 -6.32
CA THR A 71 -1.84 -4.53 -7.51
C THR A 71 -3.22 -5.00 -7.09
N ILE A 72 -4.19 -4.94 -8.03
CA ILE A 72 -5.51 -5.48 -7.77
C ILE A 72 -5.39 -7.01 -7.64
N ASN A 73 -6.08 -7.58 -6.66
CA ASN A 73 -6.09 -9.02 -6.45
C ASN A 73 -7.13 -9.64 -7.36
N ARG A 74 -6.68 -10.19 -8.48
CA ARG A 74 -7.57 -10.86 -9.45
C ARG A 74 -7.51 -12.37 -9.24
N LEU A 75 -8.66 -12.93 -9.00
CA LEU A 75 -8.82 -14.37 -8.85
C LEU A 75 -9.30 -14.99 -10.14
#